data_8e5840929aac98f8a3f9586ad89f3703
#
_entry.id   8e5840929aac98f8a3f9586ad89f3703
#
_cell.length_a   1.000
_cell.length_b   1.000
_cell.length_c   1.000
_cell.angle_alpha   90.00
_cell.angle_beta   90.00
_cell.angle_gamma   90.00
#
_symmetry.space_group_name_H-M   'P 1'
#
loop_
_entity.id
_entity.type
_entity.pdbx_description
1 polymer ?
#
loop_
_entity_poly.entity_id
_entity_poly.type
_entity_poly.pdbx_seq_one_letter_code
_entity_poly.pdbx_strand_id
1 'polypeptide(L)'
;MKRVYTLTASPRSSLALRLQAYLDLTKPKIVFLLDFTAFMAFLVATRDINLLNLAVVMVAGTLASGGAGVLNCYLDRDIDQSMGRTSQRPIPRGAVSPFNALIFGLLLVVAGVGISLWLLSLWASLFIFLGAAIYVGFYTKWLKRRTTLNIVLGGSAGSCAPLAGWAAATGNVGVIAPWLMALLVFVWTPSHFWSLALRASKDYSKAGIPMLPIVVGDKKAAQYIALNTFLLVPSSLIFVPLGTFGIIYLAIAGLLGLGMIIVDLKLAFNPTKAQAWTAFKFSSP
;
A
#
# COMPACT_ATOMS: atom_id res chain seq x y z
N MET A 1 -48.50 -21.19 -9.43
CA MET A 1 -47.93 -21.08 -8.06
C MET A 1 -46.42 -21.16 -8.16
N LYS A 2 -45.72 -20.03 -8.19
CA LYS A 2 -44.23 -19.97 -8.13
C LYS A 2 -43.86 -19.84 -6.66
N ARG A 3 -43.19 -20.85 -6.08
CA ARG A 3 -42.59 -20.76 -4.75
C ARG A 3 -41.38 -19.82 -4.81
N VAL A 4 -41.51 -18.65 -4.20
CA VAL A 4 -40.40 -17.76 -3.93
C VAL A 4 -39.62 -18.35 -2.75
N TYR A 5 -38.48 -18.94 -3.02
CA TYR A 5 -37.51 -19.31 -1.97
C TYR A 5 -36.82 -18.03 -1.50
N THR A 6 -37.33 -17.47 -0.44
CA THR A 6 -36.58 -16.48 0.34
C THR A 6 -35.44 -17.21 1.06
N LEU A 7 -34.23 -17.10 0.53
CA LEU A 7 -33.02 -17.46 1.26
C LEU A 7 -32.89 -16.48 2.45
N THR A 8 -33.38 -16.91 3.60
CA THR A 8 -33.10 -16.24 4.88
C THR A 8 -31.62 -16.45 5.18
N ALA A 9 -30.76 -15.50 4.78
CA ALA A 9 -29.41 -15.42 5.33
C ALA A 9 -29.53 -15.30 6.85
N SER A 10 -28.91 -16.23 7.59
CA SER A 10 -28.88 -16.16 9.07
C SER A 10 -28.41 -14.77 9.49
N PRO A 11 -29.09 -14.06 10.37
CA PRO A 11 -28.66 -12.74 10.80
C PRO A 11 -27.33 -12.90 11.52
N ARG A 12 -26.23 -12.45 10.89
CA ARG A 12 -24.98 -12.26 11.60
C ARG A 12 -25.29 -11.38 12.80
N SER A 13 -24.84 -11.77 13.99
CA SER A 13 -25.07 -10.97 15.19
C SER A 13 -24.65 -9.51 14.94
N SER A 14 -25.36 -8.53 15.49
CA SER A 14 -25.05 -7.11 15.32
C SER A 14 -23.59 -6.79 15.71
N LEU A 15 -23.01 -7.57 16.61
CA LEU A 15 -21.61 -7.51 17.03
C LEU A 15 -20.65 -7.95 15.90
N ALA A 16 -20.93 -9.07 15.24
CA ALA A 16 -20.07 -9.56 14.13
C ALA A 16 -20.01 -8.57 12.97
N LEU A 17 -21.13 -7.92 12.63
CA LEU A 17 -21.18 -6.87 11.59
C LEU A 17 -20.39 -5.62 11.99
N ARG A 18 -20.44 -5.24 13.27
CA ARG A 18 -19.62 -4.13 13.79
C ARG A 18 -18.15 -4.45 13.74
N LEU A 19 -17.72 -5.61 14.22
CA LEU A 19 -16.32 -6.05 14.17
C LEU A 19 -15.80 -6.09 12.75
N GLN A 20 -16.58 -6.62 11.80
CA GLN A 20 -16.20 -6.61 10.39
C GLN A 20 -16.04 -5.19 9.84
N ALA A 21 -16.92 -4.25 10.22
CA ALA A 21 -16.79 -2.85 9.79
C ALA A 21 -15.49 -2.20 10.29
N TYR A 22 -15.08 -2.47 11.53
CA TYR A 22 -13.78 -1.98 12.04
C TYR A 22 -12.59 -2.65 11.33
N LEU A 23 -12.66 -3.95 11.05
CA LEU A 23 -11.63 -4.65 10.27
C LEU A 23 -11.55 -4.12 8.84
N ASP A 24 -12.67 -3.84 8.18
CA ASP A 24 -12.70 -3.28 6.83
C ASP A 24 -12.00 -1.90 6.78
N LEU A 25 -12.11 -1.09 7.86
CA LEU A 25 -11.43 0.21 7.95
C LEU A 25 -9.91 0.07 8.00
N THR A 26 -9.35 -1.00 8.59
CA THR A 26 -7.90 -1.22 8.65
C THR A 26 -7.28 -1.60 7.31
N LYS A 27 -8.09 -1.92 6.28
CA LYS A 27 -7.63 -2.32 4.94
C LYS A 27 -6.70 -3.55 4.95
N PRO A 28 -7.14 -4.70 5.45
CA PRO A 28 -6.28 -5.85 5.77
C PRO A 28 -5.44 -6.34 4.59
N LYS A 29 -5.92 -6.20 3.33
CA LYS A 29 -5.16 -6.58 2.14
C LYS A 29 -3.91 -5.70 1.93
N ILE A 30 -4.01 -4.40 2.22
CA ILE A 30 -2.88 -3.47 2.09
C ILE A 30 -1.90 -3.71 3.26
N VAL A 31 -2.42 -3.88 4.46
CA VAL A 31 -1.62 -4.22 5.66
C VAL A 31 -0.82 -5.49 5.41
N PHE A 32 -1.46 -6.55 4.91
CA PHE A 32 -0.76 -7.80 4.58
C PHE A 32 0.42 -7.60 3.60
N LEU A 33 0.26 -6.77 2.56
CA LEU A 33 1.36 -6.50 1.62
C LEU A 33 2.51 -5.74 2.27
N LEU A 34 2.22 -4.77 3.14
CA LEU A 34 3.24 -4.04 3.90
C LEU A 34 3.97 -4.97 4.88
N ASP A 35 3.22 -5.80 5.60
CA ASP A 35 3.78 -6.77 6.54
C ASP A 35 4.62 -7.82 5.79
N PHE A 36 4.16 -8.31 4.64
CA PHE A 36 4.94 -9.22 3.80
C PHE A 36 6.26 -8.57 3.34
N THR A 37 6.22 -7.30 2.95
CA THR A 37 7.44 -6.56 2.54
C THR A 37 8.40 -6.40 3.72
N ALA A 38 7.91 -6.05 4.90
CA ALA A 38 8.72 -5.95 6.12
C ALA A 38 9.28 -7.33 6.55
N PHE A 39 8.47 -8.39 6.47
CA PHE A 39 8.86 -9.76 6.73
C PHE A 39 10.02 -10.21 5.82
N MET A 40 9.89 -9.99 4.50
CA MET A 40 10.95 -10.35 3.55
C MET A 40 12.24 -9.56 3.80
N ALA A 41 12.13 -8.27 4.10
CA ALA A 41 13.30 -7.46 4.44
C ALA A 41 13.97 -7.93 5.74
N PHE A 42 13.20 -8.36 6.74
CA PHE A 42 13.71 -8.96 7.96
C PHE A 42 14.51 -10.24 7.68
N LEU A 43 13.97 -11.16 6.85
CA LEU A 43 14.64 -12.41 6.50
C LEU A 43 15.92 -12.20 5.69
N VAL A 44 15.95 -11.20 4.82
CA VAL A 44 17.15 -10.85 4.02
C VAL A 44 18.23 -10.22 4.90
N ALA A 45 17.83 -9.52 5.95
CA ALA A 45 18.75 -8.76 6.81
C ALA A 45 19.65 -9.63 7.69
N THR A 46 19.21 -10.83 8.06
CA THR A 46 19.94 -11.71 8.99
C THR A 46 19.69 -13.20 8.71
N ARG A 47 20.69 -14.01 9.05
CA ARG A 47 20.54 -15.49 9.09
C ARG A 47 20.10 -15.98 10.47
N ASP A 48 20.40 -15.21 11.51
CA ASP A 48 20.00 -15.51 12.89
C ASP A 48 18.67 -14.85 13.20
N ILE A 49 17.58 -15.59 12.98
CA ILE A 49 16.23 -15.09 13.11
C ILE A 49 15.82 -15.01 14.57
N ASN A 50 15.73 -13.80 15.11
CA ASN A 50 15.08 -13.56 16.39
C ASN A 50 13.56 -13.55 16.20
N LEU A 51 12.90 -14.66 16.57
CA LEU A 51 11.45 -14.82 16.41
C LEU A 51 10.64 -13.79 17.20
N LEU A 52 11.15 -13.31 18.35
CA LEU A 52 10.48 -12.27 19.13
C LEU A 52 10.47 -10.96 18.36
N ASN A 53 11.62 -10.50 17.85
CA ASN A 53 11.71 -9.28 17.05
C ASN A 53 10.85 -9.37 15.80
N LEU A 54 10.83 -10.53 15.14
CA LEU A 54 9.99 -10.77 13.98
C LEU A 54 8.51 -10.65 14.34
N ALA A 55 8.05 -11.32 15.39
CA ALA A 55 6.66 -11.25 15.84
C ALA A 55 6.27 -9.81 16.25
N VAL A 56 7.16 -9.12 16.96
CA VAL A 56 6.91 -7.72 17.38
C VAL A 56 6.79 -6.78 16.20
N VAL A 57 7.68 -6.85 15.19
CA VAL A 57 7.60 -5.97 14.03
C VAL A 57 6.35 -6.25 13.19
N MET A 58 5.92 -7.52 13.07
CA MET A 58 4.67 -7.87 12.39
C MET A 58 3.45 -7.30 13.12
N VAL A 59 3.36 -7.48 14.45
CA VAL A 59 2.24 -6.94 15.24
C VAL A 59 2.24 -5.42 15.22
N ALA A 60 3.39 -4.79 15.47
CA ALA A 60 3.53 -3.32 15.48
C ALA A 60 3.22 -2.71 14.11
N GLY A 61 3.73 -3.32 13.04
CA GLY A 61 3.46 -2.95 11.64
C GLY A 61 1.98 -3.06 11.30
N THR A 62 1.36 -4.21 11.61
CA THR A 62 -0.10 -4.43 11.43
C THR A 62 -0.94 -3.36 12.14
N LEU A 63 -0.64 -3.08 13.40
CA LEU A 63 -1.37 -2.08 14.19
C LEU A 63 -1.20 -0.67 13.61
N ALA A 64 0.04 -0.24 13.37
CA ALA A 64 0.32 1.11 12.88
C ALA A 64 -0.22 1.33 11.46
N SER A 65 0.00 0.39 10.53
CA SER A 65 -0.49 0.49 9.15
C SER A 65 -2.02 0.36 9.08
N GLY A 66 -2.62 -0.53 9.87
CA GLY A 66 -4.07 -0.64 10.01
C GLY A 66 -4.69 0.63 10.56
N GLY A 67 -4.11 1.19 11.63
CA GLY A 67 -4.54 2.47 12.21
C GLY A 67 -4.43 3.62 11.21
N ALA A 68 -3.33 3.71 10.46
CA ALA A 68 -3.16 4.67 9.39
C ALA A 68 -4.21 4.50 8.27
N GLY A 69 -4.59 3.24 7.94
CA GLY A 69 -5.70 2.92 7.05
C GLY A 69 -7.05 3.46 7.53
N VAL A 70 -7.34 3.33 8.84
CA VAL A 70 -8.55 3.87 9.48
C VAL A 70 -8.55 5.39 9.42
N LEU A 71 -7.44 6.04 9.80
CA LEU A 71 -7.30 7.50 9.75
C LEU A 71 -7.44 8.06 8.33
N ASN A 72 -6.92 7.34 7.32
CA ASN A 72 -7.16 7.69 5.92
C ASN A 72 -8.66 7.62 5.57
N CYS A 73 -9.40 6.57 5.99
CA CYS A 73 -10.84 6.50 5.77
C CYS A 73 -11.60 7.63 6.48
N TYR A 74 -11.14 8.05 7.66
CA TYR A 74 -11.69 9.19 8.38
C TYR A 74 -11.47 10.51 7.62
N LEU A 75 -10.26 10.77 7.14
CA LEU A 75 -9.91 12.00 6.42
C LEU A 75 -10.56 12.07 5.04
N ASP A 76 -10.72 10.93 4.37
CA ASP A 76 -11.28 10.83 3.03
C ASP A 76 -12.81 10.66 3.00
N ARG A 77 -13.52 10.68 4.13
CA ARG A 77 -14.94 10.33 4.25
C ARG A 77 -15.86 11.14 3.31
N ASP A 78 -15.50 12.37 3.03
CA ASP A 78 -16.23 13.27 2.12
C ASP A 78 -16.06 12.84 0.66
N ILE A 79 -14.84 12.58 0.21
CA ILE A 79 -14.57 12.13 -1.15
C ILE A 79 -15.00 10.67 -1.37
N ASP A 80 -14.92 9.83 -0.35
CA ASP A 80 -15.34 8.43 -0.42
C ASP A 80 -16.85 8.30 -0.73
N GLN A 81 -17.68 9.23 -0.27
CA GLN A 81 -19.11 9.27 -0.59
C GLN A 81 -19.36 9.51 -2.09
N SER A 82 -18.52 10.30 -2.75
CA SER A 82 -18.68 10.66 -4.16
C SER A 82 -18.15 9.61 -5.14
N MET A 83 -17.33 8.66 -4.66
CA MET A 83 -16.69 7.63 -5.47
C MET A 83 -17.43 6.29 -5.39
N GLY A 84 -17.86 5.73 -6.52
CA GLY A 84 -18.60 4.45 -6.58
C GLY A 84 -17.87 3.28 -5.88
N ARG A 85 -16.53 3.25 -6.01
CA ARG A 85 -15.69 2.20 -5.39
C ARG A 85 -15.62 2.29 -3.87
N THR A 86 -15.73 3.47 -3.27
CA THR A 86 -15.48 3.71 -1.84
C THR A 86 -16.71 4.17 -1.06
N SER A 87 -17.82 4.47 -1.71
CA SER A 87 -19.09 4.86 -1.07
C SER A 87 -19.63 3.81 -0.09
N GLN A 88 -19.26 2.53 -0.31
CA GLN A 88 -19.68 1.42 0.57
C GLN A 88 -18.72 1.17 1.75
N ARG A 89 -17.71 2.03 1.96
CA ARG A 89 -16.85 1.95 3.14
C ARG A 89 -17.64 2.18 4.43
N PRO A 90 -17.18 1.64 5.58
CA PRO A 90 -17.94 1.70 6.84
C PRO A 90 -18.34 3.10 7.31
N ILE A 91 -17.51 4.13 7.10
CA ILE A 91 -17.83 5.50 7.51
C ILE A 91 -18.89 6.12 6.57
N PRO A 92 -18.73 6.15 5.23
CA PRO A 92 -19.74 6.65 4.31
C PRO A 92 -21.13 6.01 4.47
N ARG A 93 -21.18 4.68 4.70
CA ARG A 93 -22.46 3.97 4.89
C ARG A 93 -23.04 4.06 6.32
N GLY A 94 -22.39 4.79 7.24
CA GLY A 94 -22.86 4.98 8.62
C GLY A 94 -22.67 3.79 9.55
N ALA A 95 -21.92 2.74 9.15
CA ALA A 95 -21.67 1.57 10.00
C ALA A 95 -20.71 1.85 11.17
N VAL A 96 -19.83 2.84 11.02
CA VAL A 96 -18.91 3.34 12.07
C VAL A 96 -18.98 4.87 12.05
N SER A 97 -19.16 5.47 13.24
CA SER A 97 -19.16 6.94 13.36
C SER A 97 -17.76 7.50 13.06
N PRO A 98 -17.64 8.70 12.45
CA PRO A 98 -16.34 9.32 12.18
C PRO A 98 -15.49 9.49 13.44
N PHE A 99 -16.11 9.85 14.58
CA PHE A 99 -15.40 10.04 15.84
C PHE A 99 -14.82 8.71 16.35
N ASN A 100 -15.60 7.62 16.35
CA ASN A 100 -15.12 6.31 16.77
C ASN A 100 -14.00 5.80 15.86
N ALA A 101 -14.09 6.04 14.55
CA ALA A 101 -13.02 5.70 13.60
C ALA A 101 -11.73 6.49 13.89
N LEU A 102 -11.84 7.79 14.20
CA LEU A 102 -10.68 8.62 14.57
C LEU A 102 -9.97 8.05 15.80
N ILE A 103 -10.71 7.82 16.89
CA ILE A 103 -10.16 7.30 18.14
C ILE A 103 -9.54 5.92 17.92
N PHE A 104 -10.24 5.02 17.23
CA PHE A 104 -9.74 3.68 16.93
C PHE A 104 -8.45 3.71 16.12
N GLY A 105 -8.38 4.54 15.06
CA GLY A 105 -7.19 4.68 14.24
C GLY A 105 -6.00 5.25 15.03
N LEU A 106 -6.22 6.26 15.87
CA LEU A 106 -5.18 6.82 16.74
C LEU A 106 -4.66 5.79 17.74
N LEU A 107 -5.56 5.05 18.40
CA LEU A 107 -5.18 4.02 19.37
C LEU A 107 -4.33 2.92 18.71
N LEU A 108 -4.69 2.47 17.51
CA LEU A 108 -3.90 1.48 16.78
C LEU A 108 -2.51 2.00 16.40
N VAL A 109 -2.39 3.24 15.91
CA VAL A 109 -1.07 3.83 15.57
C VAL A 109 -0.22 3.97 16.83
N VAL A 110 -0.78 4.53 17.91
CA VAL A 110 -0.06 4.72 19.18
C VAL A 110 0.37 3.38 19.76
N ALA A 111 -0.49 2.36 19.75
CA ALA A 111 -0.16 1.03 20.22
C ALA A 111 0.96 0.39 19.39
N GLY A 112 0.88 0.44 18.05
CA GLY A 112 1.91 -0.11 17.17
C GLY A 112 3.27 0.56 17.36
N VAL A 113 3.30 1.90 17.35
CA VAL A 113 4.53 2.67 17.60
C VAL A 113 5.05 2.44 19.02
N GLY A 114 4.18 2.45 20.03
CA GLY A 114 4.55 2.22 21.43
C GLY A 114 5.17 0.84 21.67
N ILE A 115 4.55 -0.22 21.14
CA ILE A 115 5.09 -1.59 21.21
C ILE A 115 6.47 -1.65 20.54
N SER A 116 6.61 -1.05 19.36
CA SER A 116 7.90 -1.07 18.66
C SER A 116 8.99 -0.27 19.39
N LEU A 117 8.66 0.87 20.00
CA LEU A 117 9.60 1.65 20.81
C LEU A 117 10.07 0.92 22.05
N TRP A 118 9.22 0.09 22.62
CA TRP A 118 9.56 -0.64 23.84
C TRP A 118 10.34 -1.92 23.58
N LEU A 119 10.06 -2.61 22.46
CA LEU A 119 10.58 -3.97 22.23
C LEU A 119 11.56 -4.08 21.06
N LEU A 120 11.66 -3.07 20.18
CA LEU A 120 12.55 -3.05 19.03
C LEU A 120 13.57 -1.91 19.08
N SER A 121 14.36 -1.79 18.01
CA SER A 121 15.28 -0.66 17.86
C SER A 121 14.56 0.65 17.58
N LEU A 122 15.21 1.77 17.93
CA LEU A 122 14.71 3.11 17.60
C LEU A 122 14.48 3.29 16.10
N TRP A 123 15.33 2.70 15.25
CA TRP A 123 15.20 2.76 13.80
C TRP A 123 13.94 2.05 13.29
N ALA A 124 13.65 0.84 13.80
CA ALA A 124 12.42 0.12 13.44
C ALA A 124 11.18 0.94 13.81
N SER A 125 11.15 1.48 15.02
CA SER A 125 10.06 2.31 15.53
C SER A 125 9.89 3.60 14.74
N LEU A 126 11.00 4.25 14.38
CA LEU A 126 10.99 5.45 13.55
C LEU A 126 10.36 5.19 12.19
N PHE A 127 10.70 4.09 11.51
CA PHE A 127 10.13 3.79 10.21
C PHE A 127 8.66 3.35 10.29
N ILE A 128 8.24 2.63 11.33
CA ILE A 128 6.82 2.34 11.58
C ILE A 128 6.03 3.65 11.77
N PHE A 129 6.55 4.57 12.58
CA PHE A 129 5.93 5.89 12.77
C PHE A 129 5.92 6.72 11.48
N LEU A 130 7.05 6.82 10.78
CA LEU A 130 7.16 7.59 9.54
C LEU A 130 6.22 7.05 8.46
N GLY A 131 6.09 5.73 8.30
CA GLY A 131 5.12 5.13 7.37
C GLY A 131 3.70 5.62 7.63
N ALA A 132 3.25 5.58 8.88
CA ALA A 132 1.93 6.07 9.28
C ALA A 132 1.81 7.60 9.11
N ALA A 133 2.80 8.37 9.55
CA ALA A 133 2.79 9.83 9.49
C ALA A 133 2.79 10.36 8.03
N ILE A 134 3.63 9.77 7.16
CA ILE A 134 3.67 10.12 5.74
C ILE A 134 2.33 9.77 5.08
N TYR A 135 1.80 8.57 5.34
CA TYR A 135 0.55 8.15 4.72
C TYR A 135 -0.64 9.00 5.15
N VAL A 136 -0.79 9.29 6.44
CA VAL A 136 -1.93 10.05 6.98
C VAL A 136 -1.75 11.56 6.79
N GLY A 137 -0.62 12.10 7.24
CA GLY A 137 -0.36 13.53 7.26
C GLY A 137 0.04 14.08 5.89
N PHE A 138 1.10 13.53 5.32
CA PHE A 138 1.68 14.06 4.10
C PHE A 138 0.87 13.68 2.87
N TYR A 139 0.61 12.37 2.65
CA TYR A 139 -0.16 11.90 1.49
C TYR A 139 -1.64 12.26 1.60
N THR A 140 -2.36 11.74 2.61
CA THR A 140 -3.83 11.82 2.65
C THR A 140 -4.33 13.24 2.89
N LYS A 141 -3.78 13.92 3.91
CA LYS A 141 -4.26 15.25 4.31
C LYS A 141 -3.76 16.35 3.38
N TRP A 142 -2.53 16.22 2.88
CA TRP A 142 -1.90 17.33 2.16
C TRP A 142 -1.78 17.09 0.65
N LEU A 143 -1.07 16.08 0.17
CA LEU A 143 -0.75 15.90 -1.25
C LEU A 143 -1.94 15.46 -2.09
N LYS A 144 -2.74 14.50 -1.59
CA LYS A 144 -3.75 13.80 -2.37
C LYS A 144 -4.74 14.71 -3.12
N ARG A 145 -5.09 15.83 -2.50
CA ARG A 145 -6.07 16.78 -3.04
C ARG A 145 -5.44 17.96 -3.79
N ARG A 146 -4.11 18.07 -3.85
CA ARG A 146 -3.42 19.28 -4.28
C ARG A 146 -2.49 19.10 -5.47
N THR A 147 -1.94 17.92 -5.67
CA THR A 147 -0.89 17.71 -6.68
C THR A 147 -1.00 16.36 -7.35
N THR A 148 -0.58 16.30 -8.63
CA THR A 148 -0.42 15.06 -9.40
C THR A 148 0.73 14.19 -8.90
N LEU A 149 1.68 14.77 -8.15
CA LEU A 149 2.80 14.06 -7.53
C LEU A 149 2.39 13.32 -6.26
N ASN A 150 1.10 13.36 -5.90
CA ASN A 150 0.59 12.73 -4.67
C ASN A 150 0.99 11.26 -4.54
N ILE A 151 0.94 10.48 -5.62
CA ILE A 151 1.32 9.06 -5.62
C ILE A 151 2.83 8.90 -5.53
N VAL A 152 3.61 9.70 -6.27
CA VAL A 152 5.07 9.61 -6.26
C VAL A 152 5.61 9.88 -4.86
N LEU A 153 5.28 11.05 -4.30
CA LEU A 153 5.78 11.44 -2.97
C LEU A 153 5.11 10.62 -1.85
N GLY A 154 3.82 10.28 -2.00
CA GLY A 154 3.10 9.45 -1.04
C GLY A 154 3.58 8.00 -1.00
N GLY A 155 4.22 7.51 -2.08
CA GLY A 155 4.83 6.19 -2.15
C GLY A 155 5.92 5.94 -1.11
N SER A 156 6.57 7.00 -0.62
CA SER A 156 7.55 6.92 0.46
C SER A 156 7.00 6.33 1.77
N ALA A 157 5.68 6.39 1.97
CA ALA A 157 5.05 5.70 3.10
C ALA A 157 5.25 4.18 3.03
N GLY A 158 5.07 3.58 1.84
CA GLY A 158 5.31 2.15 1.62
C GLY A 158 6.77 1.76 1.76
N SER A 159 7.69 2.66 1.40
CA SER A 159 9.14 2.47 1.53
C SER A 159 9.62 2.31 2.98
N CYS A 160 8.82 2.73 3.94
CA CYS A 160 9.14 2.55 5.36
C CYS A 160 9.02 1.08 5.81
N ALA A 161 8.22 0.25 5.13
CA ALA A 161 8.00 -1.14 5.53
C ALA A 161 9.29 -1.99 5.46
N PRO A 162 10.05 -2.04 4.35
CA PRO A 162 11.30 -2.79 4.31
C PRO A 162 12.36 -2.22 5.25
N LEU A 163 12.41 -0.89 5.47
CA LEU A 163 13.31 -0.26 6.43
C LEU A 163 13.00 -0.68 7.87
N ALA A 164 11.71 -0.73 8.24
CA ALA A 164 11.28 -1.19 9.56
C ALA A 164 11.61 -2.67 9.78
N GLY A 165 11.35 -3.53 8.79
CA GLY A 165 11.66 -4.96 8.85
C GLY A 165 13.17 -5.21 9.01
N TRP A 166 13.99 -4.56 8.20
CA TRP A 166 15.45 -4.64 8.29
C TRP A 166 15.97 -4.16 9.65
N ALA A 167 15.51 -2.99 10.09
CA ALA A 167 15.93 -2.41 11.37
C ALA A 167 15.50 -3.26 12.58
N ALA A 168 14.37 -3.96 12.49
CA ALA A 168 13.93 -4.88 13.53
C ALA A 168 14.84 -6.12 13.64
N ALA A 169 15.41 -6.57 12.51
CA ALA A 169 16.35 -7.70 12.47
C ALA A 169 17.75 -7.34 12.97
N THR A 170 18.26 -6.15 12.59
CA THR A 170 19.68 -5.80 12.75
C THR A 170 19.95 -4.67 13.76
N GLY A 171 18.91 -3.99 14.21
CA GLY A 171 19.02 -2.82 15.07
C GLY A 171 19.43 -1.52 14.37
N ASN A 172 19.81 -1.54 13.08
CA ASN A 172 20.28 -0.37 12.32
C ASN A 172 19.90 -0.44 10.82
N VAL A 173 20.23 0.61 10.08
CA VAL A 173 20.04 0.73 8.62
C VAL A 173 21.27 1.33 7.93
N GLY A 174 22.46 1.14 8.52
CA GLY A 174 23.72 1.75 8.07
C GLY A 174 24.30 1.13 6.79
N VAL A 175 23.66 0.11 6.20
CA VAL A 175 24.06 -0.54 4.95
C VAL A 175 23.13 -0.15 3.81
N ILE A 176 23.59 -0.31 2.56
CA ILE A 176 22.83 0.13 1.38
C ILE A 176 21.59 -0.71 1.09
N ALA A 177 21.58 -1.99 1.43
CA ALA A 177 20.56 -2.94 1.03
C ALA A 177 19.12 -2.54 1.44
N PRO A 178 18.80 -2.15 2.70
CA PRO A 178 17.45 -1.72 3.07
C PRO A 178 16.98 -0.48 2.31
N TRP A 179 17.89 0.44 1.99
CA TRP A 179 17.56 1.64 1.21
C TRP A 179 17.24 1.32 -0.24
N LEU A 180 17.91 0.33 -0.84
CA LEU A 180 17.56 -0.17 -2.17
C LEU A 180 16.22 -0.90 -2.17
N MET A 181 15.89 -1.66 -1.12
CA MET A 181 14.56 -2.24 -0.95
C MET A 181 13.48 -1.16 -0.82
N ALA A 182 13.75 -0.11 -0.05
CA ALA A 182 12.86 1.05 0.08
C ALA A 182 12.69 1.79 -1.25
N LEU A 183 13.78 1.99 -2.00
CA LEU A 183 13.77 2.58 -3.34
C LEU A 183 12.94 1.74 -4.32
N LEU A 184 13.06 0.41 -4.28
CA LEU A 184 12.28 -0.48 -5.13
C LEU A 184 10.76 -0.30 -4.89
N VAL A 185 10.33 -0.26 -3.64
CA VAL A 185 8.92 0.01 -3.28
C VAL A 185 8.50 1.41 -3.73
N PHE A 186 9.38 2.41 -3.57
CA PHE A 186 9.13 3.78 -4.01
C PHE A 186 8.91 3.88 -5.52
N VAL A 187 9.80 3.28 -6.32
CA VAL A 187 9.71 3.28 -7.78
C VAL A 187 8.56 2.40 -8.29
N TRP A 188 8.21 1.32 -7.59
CA TRP A 188 7.06 0.49 -7.91
C TRP A 188 5.72 1.23 -7.76
N THR A 189 5.58 2.07 -6.76
CA THR A 189 4.32 2.71 -6.36
C THR A 189 3.67 3.51 -7.51
N PRO A 190 4.37 4.36 -8.29
CA PRO A 190 3.73 5.13 -9.35
C PRO A 190 3.08 4.28 -10.44
N SER A 191 3.78 3.32 -11.04
CA SER A 191 3.23 2.45 -12.10
C SER A 191 1.98 1.73 -11.61
N HIS A 192 2.04 1.16 -10.40
CA HIS A 192 0.94 0.43 -9.77
C HIS A 192 -0.29 1.32 -9.59
N PHE A 193 -0.15 2.45 -8.90
CA PHE A 193 -1.29 3.30 -8.57
C PHE A 193 -1.80 4.14 -9.75
N TRP A 194 -0.95 4.55 -10.70
CA TRP A 194 -1.42 5.23 -11.90
C TRP A 194 -2.22 4.31 -12.80
N SER A 195 -1.88 3.01 -12.85
CA SER A 195 -2.68 2.00 -13.56
C SER A 195 -4.07 1.86 -12.93
N LEU A 196 -4.16 1.82 -11.60
CA LEU A 196 -5.44 1.85 -10.88
C LEU A 196 -6.21 3.17 -11.13
N ALA A 197 -5.52 4.31 -11.09
CA ALA A 197 -6.13 5.62 -11.33
C ALA A 197 -6.68 5.75 -12.76
N LEU A 198 -5.97 5.23 -13.76
CA LEU A 198 -6.44 5.17 -15.13
C LEU A 198 -7.70 4.30 -15.25
N ARG A 199 -7.74 3.14 -14.59
CA ARG A 199 -8.91 2.28 -14.52
C ARG A 199 -10.12 2.97 -13.87
N ALA A 200 -9.89 3.73 -12.79
CA ALA A 200 -10.89 4.40 -11.97
C ALA A 200 -11.01 5.92 -12.26
N SER A 201 -10.61 6.36 -13.45
CA SER A 201 -10.51 7.78 -13.79
C SER A 201 -11.82 8.55 -13.59
N LYS A 202 -12.98 7.94 -13.89
CA LYS A 202 -14.30 8.56 -13.67
C LYS A 202 -14.58 8.86 -12.18
N ASP A 203 -14.19 7.96 -11.28
CA ASP A 203 -14.39 8.15 -9.83
C ASP A 203 -13.50 9.28 -9.30
N TYR A 204 -12.21 9.28 -9.68
CA TYR A 204 -11.28 10.33 -9.27
C TYR A 204 -11.65 11.71 -9.81
N SER A 205 -12.14 11.78 -11.07
CA SER A 205 -12.65 13.02 -11.66
C SER A 205 -13.86 13.55 -10.89
N LYS A 206 -14.84 12.69 -10.54
CA LYS A 206 -16.01 13.09 -9.74
C LYS A 206 -15.62 13.61 -8.36
N ALA A 207 -14.58 13.03 -7.76
CA ALA A 207 -14.08 13.43 -6.44
C ALA A 207 -13.14 14.65 -6.48
N GLY A 208 -12.85 15.22 -7.67
CA GLY A 208 -11.95 16.36 -7.82
C GLY A 208 -10.49 16.08 -7.43
N ILE A 209 -10.07 14.80 -7.46
CA ILE A 209 -8.70 14.42 -7.07
C ILE A 209 -7.79 14.49 -8.31
N PRO A 210 -6.70 15.28 -8.27
CA PRO A 210 -5.80 15.48 -9.41
C PRO A 210 -4.85 14.30 -9.61
N MET A 211 -5.39 13.10 -9.89
CA MET A 211 -4.57 11.95 -10.26
C MET A 211 -3.96 12.15 -11.63
N LEU A 212 -2.76 11.62 -11.87
CA LEU A 212 -2.03 11.82 -13.11
C LEU A 212 -2.90 11.63 -14.38
N PRO A 213 -3.69 10.53 -14.54
CA PRO A 213 -4.52 10.35 -15.73
C PRO A 213 -5.60 11.42 -15.93
N ILE A 214 -6.06 12.05 -14.82
CA ILE A 214 -7.08 13.10 -14.87
C ILE A 214 -6.52 14.41 -15.43
N VAL A 215 -5.24 14.69 -15.12
CA VAL A 215 -4.60 15.96 -15.49
C VAL A 215 -3.94 15.88 -16.87
N VAL A 216 -3.23 14.80 -17.18
CA VAL A 216 -2.46 14.66 -18.44
C VAL A 216 -3.16 13.86 -19.52
N GLY A 217 -4.29 13.23 -19.19
CA GLY A 217 -5.03 12.30 -20.06
C GLY A 217 -4.49 10.89 -20.07
N ASP A 218 -5.32 9.94 -20.52
CA ASP A 218 -5.05 8.50 -20.43
C ASP A 218 -3.79 8.09 -21.22
N LYS A 219 -3.57 8.65 -22.42
CA LYS A 219 -2.42 8.32 -23.28
C LYS A 219 -1.08 8.72 -22.65
N LYS A 220 -0.95 9.96 -22.18
CA LYS A 220 0.28 10.44 -21.54
C LYS A 220 0.52 9.71 -20.21
N ALA A 221 -0.54 9.46 -19.43
CA ALA A 221 -0.40 8.71 -18.19
C ALA A 221 0.10 7.28 -18.44
N ALA A 222 -0.40 6.60 -19.47
CA ALA A 222 0.07 5.27 -19.87
C ALA A 222 1.56 5.28 -20.31
N GLN A 223 2.01 6.34 -20.99
CA GLN A 223 3.43 6.53 -21.34
C GLN A 223 4.29 6.73 -20.08
N TYR A 224 3.84 7.51 -19.10
CA TYR A 224 4.54 7.66 -17.81
C TYR A 224 4.60 6.36 -17.02
N ILE A 225 3.55 5.53 -17.06
CA ILE A 225 3.55 4.20 -16.45
C ILE A 225 4.65 3.34 -17.08
N ALA A 226 4.70 3.25 -18.42
CA ALA A 226 5.74 2.50 -19.13
C ALA A 226 7.15 3.03 -18.84
N LEU A 227 7.34 4.36 -18.86
CA LEU A 227 8.62 4.99 -18.52
C LEU A 227 9.07 4.63 -17.10
N ASN A 228 8.17 4.70 -16.13
CA ASN A 228 8.48 4.32 -14.76
C ASN A 228 8.86 2.84 -14.62
N THR A 229 8.27 1.96 -15.42
CA THR A 229 8.63 0.53 -15.45
C THR A 229 10.05 0.30 -15.96
N PHE A 230 10.55 1.12 -16.87
CA PHE A 230 11.97 1.09 -17.28
C PHE A 230 12.93 1.53 -16.17
N LEU A 231 12.46 2.26 -15.17
CA LEU A 231 13.23 2.54 -13.95
C LEU A 231 13.08 1.40 -12.91
N LEU A 232 11.88 0.84 -12.81
CA LEU A 232 11.56 -0.22 -11.85
C LEU A 232 12.37 -1.49 -12.09
N VAL A 233 12.44 -1.95 -13.34
CA VAL A 233 13.11 -3.23 -13.68
C VAL A 233 14.60 -3.19 -13.34
N PRO A 234 15.41 -2.20 -13.79
CA PRO A 234 16.80 -2.10 -13.36
C PRO A 234 16.95 -1.96 -11.84
N SER A 235 16.07 -1.21 -11.18
CA SER A 235 16.08 -1.07 -9.71
C SER A 235 15.86 -2.40 -9.00
N SER A 236 15.08 -3.32 -9.58
CA SER A 236 14.90 -4.68 -9.04
C SER A 236 16.13 -5.57 -9.28
N LEU A 237 16.85 -5.39 -10.37
CA LEU A 237 17.99 -6.23 -10.75
C LEU A 237 19.31 -5.81 -10.07
N ILE A 238 19.39 -4.60 -9.50
CA ILE A 238 20.62 -4.05 -8.89
C ILE A 238 21.15 -4.89 -7.72
N PHE A 239 20.30 -5.66 -7.07
CA PHE A 239 20.67 -6.54 -5.95
C PHE A 239 21.62 -7.67 -6.36
N VAL A 240 21.64 -8.04 -7.63
CA VAL A 240 22.49 -9.13 -8.15
C VAL A 240 23.97 -8.71 -8.22
N PRO A 241 24.35 -7.60 -8.90
CA PRO A 241 25.73 -7.15 -8.91
C PRO A 241 26.26 -6.72 -7.53
N LEU A 242 25.35 -6.39 -6.58
CA LEU A 242 25.73 -6.10 -5.20
C LEU A 242 25.92 -7.37 -4.34
N GLY A 243 25.72 -8.56 -4.91
CA GLY A 243 25.88 -9.82 -4.20
C GLY A 243 24.80 -10.12 -3.17
N THR A 244 23.71 -9.34 -3.12
CA THR A 244 22.61 -9.56 -2.18
C THR A 244 21.78 -10.78 -2.56
N PHE A 245 21.54 -10.97 -3.87
CA PHE A 245 20.77 -12.08 -4.43
C PHE A 245 21.52 -12.77 -5.57
N GLY A 246 21.27 -14.07 -5.75
CA GLY A 246 21.92 -14.92 -6.76
C GLY A 246 21.16 -15.02 -8.09
N ILE A 247 21.61 -15.99 -8.92
CA ILE A 247 21.10 -16.21 -10.29
C ILE A 247 19.61 -16.58 -10.33
N ILE A 248 19.09 -17.26 -9.31
CA ILE A 248 17.67 -17.64 -9.25
C ILE A 248 16.80 -16.37 -9.15
N TYR A 249 17.22 -15.42 -8.30
CA TYR A 249 16.54 -14.12 -8.21
C TYR A 249 16.62 -13.38 -9.55
N LEU A 250 17.79 -13.34 -10.19
CA LEU A 250 17.97 -12.69 -11.49
C LEU A 250 16.99 -13.24 -12.53
N ALA A 251 16.86 -14.56 -12.62
CA ALA A 251 15.95 -15.22 -13.55
C ALA A 251 14.49 -14.85 -13.29
N ILE A 252 14.04 -14.94 -12.03
CA ILE A 252 12.65 -14.65 -11.64
C ILE A 252 12.35 -13.15 -11.83
N ALA A 253 13.19 -12.27 -11.29
CA ALA A 253 12.99 -10.83 -11.39
C ALA A 253 13.09 -10.33 -12.84
N GLY A 254 13.99 -10.92 -13.64
CA GLY A 254 14.11 -10.64 -15.06
C GLY A 254 12.86 -11.03 -15.86
N LEU A 255 12.33 -12.24 -15.63
CA LEU A 255 11.09 -12.71 -16.28
C LEU A 255 9.88 -11.86 -15.89
N LEU A 256 9.72 -11.56 -14.61
CA LEU A 256 8.64 -10.69 -14.12
C LEU A 256 8.80 -9.26 -14.64
N GLY A 257 10.02 -8.74 -14.66
CA GLY A 257 10.33 -7.42 -15.19
C GLY A 257 10.03 -7.31 -16.69
N LEU A 258 10.41 -8.32 -17.49
CA LEU A 258 10.06 -8.39 -18.91
C LEU A 258 8.54 -8.44 -19.11
N GLY A 259 7.83 -9.26 -18.32
CA GLY A 259 6.38 -9.30 -18.34
C GLY A 259 5.76 -7.94 -18.03
N MET A 260 6.28 -7.23 -17.02
CA MET A 260 5.83 -5.89 -16.66
C MET A 260 6.04 -4.89 -17.80
N ILE A 261 7.23 -4.88 -18.42
CA ILE A 261 7.51 -4.04 -19.59
C ILE A 261 6.52 -4.32 -20.73
N ILE A 262 6.26 -5.59 -21.07
CA ILE A 262 5.32 -5.97 -22.12
C ILE A 262 3.91 -5.46 -21.82
N VAL A 263 3.45 -5.64 -20.57
CA VAL A 263 2.10 -5.23 -20.16
C VAL A 263 1.96 -3.71 -20.21
N ASP A 264 2.94 -2.97 -19.71
CA ASP A 264 2.88 -1.51 -19.65
C ASP A 264 3.12 -0.86 -21.02
N LEU A 265 3.92 -1.47 -21.91
CA LEU A 265 4.01 -1.05 -23.31
C LEU A 265 2.69 -1.25 -24.04
N LYS A 266 2.00 -2.40 -23.87
CA LYS A 266 0.65 -2.60 -24.43
C LYS A 266 -0.32 -1.53 -23.95
N LEU A 267 -0.24 -1.15 -22.68
CA LEU A 267 -1.04 -0.07 -22.12
C LEU A 267 -0.67 1.29 -22.75
N ALA A 268 0.61 1.58 -22.96
CA ALA A 268 1.07 2.84 -23.55
C ALA A 268 0.63 3.00 -25.02
N PHE A 269 0.62 1.91 -25.80
CA PHE A 269 0.15 1.93 -27.19
C PHE A 269 -1.39 1.98 -27.30
N ASN A 270 -2.11 1.32 -26.41
CA ASN A 270 -3.58 1.27 -26.40
C ASN A 270 -4.14 1.45 -24.97
N PRO A 271 -4.28 2.69 -24.49
CA PRO A 271 -4.64 3.02 -23.11
C PRO A 271 -6.12 2.76 -22.80
N THR A 272 -6.50 1.49 -22.70
CA THR A 272 -7.86 1.07 -22.32
C THR A 272 -7.95 0.78 -20.82
N LYS A 273 -9.16 0.90 -20.26
CA LYS A 273 -9.43 0.56 -18.85
C LYS A 273 -9.18 -0.92 -18.55
N ALA A 274 -9.37 -1.80 -19.53
CA ALA A 274 -9.09 -3.24 -19.39
C ALA A 274 -7.58 -3.48 -19.27
N GLN A 275 -6.78 -2.85 -20.13
CA GLN A 275 -5.31 -2.96 -20.07
C GLN A 275 -4.75 -2.32 -18.79
N ALA A 276 -5.27 -1.17 -18.36
CA ALA A 276 -4.91 -0.55 -17.09
C ALA A 276 -5.18 -1.49 -15.89
N TRP A 277 -6.30 -2.21 -15.94
CA TRP A 277 -6.60 -3.22 -14.92
C TRP A 277 -5.67 -4.43 -14.96
N THR A 278 -5.24 -4.85 -16.17
CA THR A 278 -4.24 -5.91 -16.33
C THR A 278 -2.88 -5.47 -15.79
N ALA A 279 -2.43 -4.24 -16.09
CA ALA A 279 -1.18 -3.67 -15.57
C ALA A 279 -1.21 -3.59 -14.02
N PHE A 280 -2.30 -3.08 -13.44
CA PHE A 280 -2.50 -3.03 -12.01
C PHE A 280 -2.43 -4.43 -11.36
N LYS A 281 -3.11 -5.43 -11.93
CA LYS A 281 -3.08 -6.79 -11.37
C LYS A 281 -1.72 -7.46 -11.53
N PHE A 282 -1.04 -7.25 -12.65
CA PHE A 282 0.27 -7.85 -12.90
C PHE A 282 1.36 -7.26 -11.99
N SER A 283 1.23 -5.99 -11.61
CA SER A 283 2.15 -5.33 -10.68
C SER A 283 1.89 -5.62 -9.20
N SER A 284 0.83 -6.39 -8.87
CA SER A 284 0.44 -6.64 -7.47
C SER A 284 1.17 -7.78 -6.76
N PRO A 285 1.57 -8.90 -7.43
CA PRO A 285 2.32 -10.01 -6.81
C PRO A 285 3.76 -9.67 -6.40
#